data_619ee69882e81e854db16bb5d55fe414
#
_entry.id   619ee69882e81e854db16bb5d55fe414
#
_cell.length_a   1.000
_cell.length_b   1.000
_cell.length_c   1.000
_cell.angle_alpha   90.00
_cell.angle_beta   90.00
_cell.angle_gamma   90.00
#
_symmetry.space_group_name_H-M   'P 1'
#
loop_
_entity.id
_entity.type
_entity.pdbx_description
1 polymer ?
#
loop_
_entity_poly.entity_id
_entity_poly.type
_entity_poly.pdbx_seq_one_letter_code
_entity_poly.pdbx_strand_id
1 'polypeptide(L)'
;MKNYVHTVKDPRGIHARPAGLIAKLAKEYADTSIVFSYNGKEAKAASLMKLMSLGVKQGAEITITAEGDSEDAAIIAMSQFVNNNL
;
A
#
# COMPACT_ATOMS: atom_id res chain seq x y z
N MET A 1 -15.18 -4.35 2.80
CA MET A 1 -13.70 -4.49 2.81
C MET A 1 -13.22 -5.10 1.52
N LYS A 2 -12.23 -4.48 0.88
CA LYS A 2 -11.65 -4.95 -0.38
C LYS A 2 -10.18 -5.24 -0.16
N ASN A 3 -9.68 -6.29 -0.81
CA ASN A 3 -8.30 -6.73 -0.69
C ASN A 3 -7.64 -6.82 -2.07
N TYR A 4 -6.34 -6.61 -2.11
CA TYR A 4 -5.54 -6.81 -3.31
C TYR A 4 -4.17 -7.33 -2.90
N VAL A 5 -3.70 -8.41 -3.53
CA VAL A 5 -2.39 -8.99 -3.26
C VAL A 5 -1.44 -8.62 -4.39
N HIS A 6 -0.26 -8.15 -4.05
CA HIS A 6 0.75 -7.70 -5.02
C HIS A 6 2.11 -8.30 -4.69
N THR A 7 2.79 -8.82 -5.70
CA THR A 7 4.18 -9.26 -5.57
C THR A 7 5.10 -8.11 -5.99
N VAL A 8 5.95 -7.67 -5.09
CA VAL A 8 6.85 -6.53 -5.32
C VAL A 8 7.92 -6.90 -6.32
N LYS A 9 8.04 -6.12 -7.38
CA LYS A 9 9.03 -6.32 -8.45
C LYS A 9 10.20 -5.34 -8.36
N ASP A 10 10.02 -4.20 -7.68
CA ASP A 10 11.06 -3.19 -7.54
C ASP A 10 12.21 -3.78 -6.71
N PRO A 11 13.46 -3.74 -7.21
CA PRO A 11 14.62 -4.27 -6.47
C PRO A 11 14.82 -3.65 -5.10
N ARG A 12 14.32 -2.44 -4.89
CA ARG A 12 14.46 -1.72 -3.62
C ARG A 12 13.29 -1.96 -2.66
N GLY A 13 12.24 -2.69 -3.11
CA GLY A 13 11.05 -2.90 -2.32
C GLY A 13 10.30 -1.59 -2.06
N ILE A 14 9.74 -1.42 -0.86
CA ILE A 14 9.09 -0.16 -0.49
C ILE A 14 10.13 0.76 0.14
N HIS A 15 10.65 1.70 -0.63
CA HIS A 15 11.59 2.72 -0.16
C HIS A 15 10.89 4.09 -0.10
N ALA A 16 11.64 5.15 0.25
CA ALA A 16 11.06 6.44 0.58
C ALA A 16 10.17 7.03 -0.52
N ARG A 17 10.59 6.94 -1.78
CA ARG A 17 9.85 7.55 -2.88
C ARG A 17 8.48 6.93 -3.10
N PRO A 18 8.34 5.61 -3.32
CA PRO A 18 7.02 5.02 -3.48
C PRO A 18 6.20 5.10 -2.19
N ALA A 19 6.83 4.98 -1.01
CA ALA A 19 6.10 5.11 0.26
C ALA A 19 5.48 6.50 0.40
N GLY A 20 6.19 7.55 0.01
CA GLY A 20 5.66 8.91 0.02
C GLY A 20 4.48 9.10 -0.93
N LEU A 21 4.57 8.51 -2.12
CA LEU A 21 3.48 8.58 -3.10
C LEU A 21 2.27 7.77 -2.64
N ILE A 22 2.49 6.61 -2.03
CA ILE A 22 1.40 5.80 -1.46
C ILE A 22 0.69 6.59 -0.36
N ALA A 23 1.45 7.22 0.53
CA ALA A 23 0.87 8.00 1.62
C ALA A 23 0.03 9.17 1.08
N LYS A 24 0.51 9.84 0.04
CA LYS A 24 -0.22 10.93 -0.60
C LYS A 24 -1.52 10.42 -1.23
N LEU A 25 -1.45 9.31 -1.95
CA LEU A 25 -2.63 8.71 -2.57
C LEU A 25 -3.65 8.28 -1.54
N ALA A 26 -3.20 7.66 -0.44
CA ALA A 26 -4.10 7.23 0.64
C ALA A 26 -4.86 8.39 1.25
N LYS A 27 -4.25 9.56 1.35
CA LYS A 27 -4.90 10.75 1.92
C LYS A 27 -6.00 11.30 1.03
N GLU A 28 -6.02 10.95 -0.25
CA GLU A 28 -7.11 11.33 -1.16
C GLU A 28 -8.38 10.57 -0.85
N TYR A 29 -8.28 9.46 -0.09
CA TYR A 29 -9.42 8.64 0.32
C TYR A 29 -9.56 8.69 1.85
N ALA A 30 -9.72 9.91 2.40
CA ALA A 30 -9.71 10.13 3.85
C ALA A 30 -10.84 9.39 4.57
N ASP A 31 -11.93 9.06 3.87
CA ASP A 31 -13.07 8.32 4.43
C ASP A 31 -12.85 6.80 4.41
N THR A 32 -11.70 6.34 3.94
CA THR A 32 -11.41 4.92 3.74
C THR A 32 -10.09 4.58 4.41
N SER A 33 -10.10 3.51 5.20
CA SER A 33 -8.89 2.99 5.83
C SER A 33 -8.16 2.10 4.84
N ILE A 34 -6.91 2.41 4.54
CA ILE A 34 -6.07 1.62 3.64
C ILE A 34 -4.88 1.12 4.43
N VAL A 35 -4.67 -0.19 4.43
CA VAL A 35 -3.63 -0.86 5.22
C VAL A 35 -2.81 -1.75 4.29
N PHE A 36 -1.49 -1.68 4.43
CA PHE A 36 -0.56 -2.60 3.78
C PHE A 36 -0.09 -3.62 4.81
N SER A 37 -0.19 -4.90 4.47
CA SER A 37 0.22 -6.00 5.35
C SER A 37 1.33 -6.80 4.70
N TYR A 38 2.34 -7.15 5.50
CA TYR A 38 3.44 -7.98 5.05
C TYR A 38 4.00 -8.75 6.25
N ASN A 39 4.09 -10.08 6.08
CA ASN A 39 4.75 -10.96 7.04
C ASN A 39 4.22 -10.77 8.48
N GLY A 40 2.90 -10.65 8.62
CA GLY A 40 2.26 -10.49 9.92
C GLY A 40 2.28 -9.08 10.48
N LYS A 41 2.88 -8.13 9.77
CA LYS A 41 2.93 -6.72 10.17
C LYS A 41 1.97 -5.90 9.32
N GLU A 42 1.45 -4.82 9.89
CA GLU A 42 0.53 -3.93 9.21
C GLU A 42 1.02 -2.49 9.30
N ALA A 43 0.75 -1.73 8.24
CA ALA A 43 1.07 -0.31 8.19
C ALA A 43 -0.08 0.44 7.53
N LYS A 44 -0.50 1.54 8.14
CA LYS A 44 -1.48 2.42 7.51
C LYS A 44 -0.83 3.08 6.29
N ALA A 45 -1.51 3.01 5.16
CA ALA A 45 -0.97 3.53 3.91
C ALA A 45 -0.67 5.03 3.98
N ALA A 46 -1.39 5.78 4.81
CA ALA A 46 -1.17 7.21 4.98
C ALA A 46 0.10 7.55 5.77
N SER A 47 0.80 6.56 6.31
CA SER A 47 2.01 6.77 7.10
C SER A 47 3.25 6.31 6.35
N LEU A 48 4.04 7.26 5.86
CA LEU A 48 5.31 7.01 5.19
C LEU A 48 6.24 6.14 6.05
N MET A 49 6.38 6.53 7.32
CA MET A 49 7.31 5.85 8.23
C MET A 49 6.90 4.40 8.48
N LYS A 50 5.60 4.16 8.64
CA LYS A 50 5.10 2.81 8.89
C LYS A 50 5.24 1.92 7.67
N LEU A 51 5.01 2.46 6.48
CA LEU A 51 5.21 1.72 5.24
C LEU A 51 6.67 1.27 5.11
N MET A 52 7.61 2.18 5.38
CA MET A 52 9.03 1.84 5.31
C MET A 52 9.43 0.82 6.36
N SER A 53 8.80 0.86 7.53
CA SER A 53 9.15 -0.06 8.62
C SER A 53 8.67 -1.49 8.39
N LEU A 54 7.85 -1.74 7.37
CA LEU A 54 7.42 -3.10 7.04
C LEU A 54 8.58 -3.98 6.58
N GLY A 55 9.64 -3.40 6.03
CA GLY A 55 10.80 -4.15 5.56
C GLY A 55 10.53 -4.92 4.27
N VAL A 56 9.62 -4.43 3.44
CA VAL A 56 9.26 -5.09 2.17
C VAL A 56 10.42 -5.03 1.18
N LYS A 57 10.74 -6.18 0.60
CA LYS A 57 11.84 -6.33 -0.37
C LYS A 57 11.31 -6.89 -1.69
N GLN A 58 12.17 -6.87 -2.71
CA GLN A 58 11.84 -7.49 -3.98
C GLN A 58 11.41 -8.95 -3.79
N GLY A 59 10.33 -9.33 -4.45
CA GLY A 59 9.78 -10.68 -4.35
C GLY A 59 8.78 -10.86 -3.21
N ALA A 60 8.65 -9.86 -2.33
CA ALA A 60 7.70 -9.94 -1.23
C ALA A 60 6.27 -9.86 -1.73
N GLU A 61 5.39 -10.64 -1.11
CA GLU A 61 3.96 -10.59 -1.37
C GLU A 61 3.31 -9.73 -0.30
N ILE A 62 2.70 -8.61 -0.69
CA ILE A 62 2.01 -7.69 0.21
C ILE A 62 0.51 -7.75 -0.05
N THR A 63 -0.27 -7.53 1.01
CA THR A 63 -1.73 -7.45 0.91
C THR A 63 -2.16 -6.04 1.22
N ILE A 64 -2.98 -5.47 0.33
CA ILE A 64 -3.55 -4.13 0.51
C ILE A 64 -5.02 -4.33 0.84
N THR A 65 -5.46 -3.70 1.93
CA THR A 65 -6.86 -3.78 2.37
C THR A 65 -7.44 -2.38 2.44
N ALA A 66 -8.62 -2.20 1.87
CA ALA A 66 -9.34 -0.93 1.92
C ALA A 66 -10.72 -1.16 2.52
N GLU A 67 -11.08 -0.33 3.50
CA GLU A 67 -12.36 -0.42 4.19
C GLU A 67 -12.91 0.97 4.45
N GLY A 68 -14.11 1.26 3.95
CA GLY A 68 -14.75 2.56 4.11
C GLY A 68 -15.63 2.90 2.92
N ASP A 69 -16.12 4.13 2.90
CA ASP A 69 -17.09 4.57 1.90
C ASP A 69 -16.54 4.55 0.47
N SER A 70 -15.23 4.76 0.32
CA SER A 70 -14.57 4.78 -0.99
C SER A 70 -13.70 3.55 -1.23
N GLU A 71 -14.00 2.43 -0.56
CA GLU A 71 -13.12 1.26 -0.62
C GLU A 71 -12.93 0.72 -2.03
N ASP A 72 -13.97 0.75 -2.86
CA ASP A 72 -13.85 0.26 -4.25
C ASP A 72 -12.89 1.12 -5.06
N ALA A 73 -13.07 2.44 -5.01
CA ALA A 73 -12.20 3.36 -5.74
C ALA A 73 -10.77 3.32 -5.19
N ALA A 74 -10.63 3.25 -3.88
CA ALA A 74 -9.33 3.24 -3.21
C ALA A 74 -8.52 2.01 -3.57
N ILE A 75 -9.14 0.82 -3.56
CA ILE A 75 -8.41 -0.40 -3.87
C ILE A 75 -7.99 -0.44 -5.35
N ILE A 76 -8.82 0.08 -6.25
CA ILE A 76 -8.48 0.17 -7.66
C ILE A 76 -7.28 1.10 -7.86
N ALA A 77 -7.34 2.30 -7.27
CA ALA A 77 -6.25 3.27 -7.39
C ALA A 77 -4.95 2.73 -6.83
N MET A 78 -5.02 2.08 -5.67
CA MET A 78 -3.84 1.55 -5.02
C MET A 78 -3.26 0.37 -5.80
N SER A 79 -4.11 -0.52 -6.33
CA SER A 79 -3.64 -1.65 -7.13
C SER A 79 -2.93 -1.18 -8.40
N GLN A 80 -3.46 -0.15 -9.06
CA GLN A 80 -2.83 0.42 -10.24
C GLN A 80 -1.48 1.04 -9.88
N PHE A 81 -1.41 1.73 -8.75
CA PHE A 81 -0.17 2.36 -8.32
C PHE A 81 0.92 1.32 -8.07
N VAL A 82 0.63 0.26 -7.31
CA VAL A 82 1.64 -0.74 -6.98
C VAL A 82 2.06 -1.54 -8.21
N ASN A 83 1.13 -1.80 -9.15
CA ASN A 83 1.48 -2.49 -10.38
C ASN A 83 2.40 -1.67 -11.26
N ASN A 84 2.30 -0.35 -11.21
CA ASN A 84 3.12 0.53 -12.04
C ASN A 84 4.43 0.95 -11.36
N ASN A 85 4.53 0.87 -10.05
CA ASN A 85 5.64 1.45 -9.29
C ASN A 85 6.36 0.47 -8.36
N LEU A 86 5.78 -0.64 -8.06
CA LEU A 86 6.36 -1.66 -7.18
C LEU A 86 6.37 -3.03 -7.84
#